data_b41519fb64bfe64941e9c57957e2c678
#
_entry.id   b41519fb64bfe64941e9c57957e2c678
#
_cell.length_a   1.000
_cell.length_b   1.000
_cell.length_c   1.000
_cell.angle_alpha   90.00
_cell.angle_beta   90.00
_cell.angle_gamma   90.00
#
_symmetry.space_group_name_H-M   'P 1'
#
loop_
_entity.id
_entity.type
_entity.pdbx_description
1 polymer ?
#
loop_
_entity_poly.entity_id
_entity_poly.type
_entity_poly.pdbx_seq_one_letter_code
_entity_poly.pdbx_strand_id
1 'polypeptide(L)'
;ILDQYTQQGGNSMYLIDPVHVQKDSLYALSGTTVSYGNALELDDLFFKFGFRLRQELVKDLYSAPIVLAQGQQNTSQYLPYPWPYNPLAAPNQDHPIGSAVGSVHFQFASPIDTLKNKVKKTVLIQSSSLSKIEGIPSLINLSSATEPIKPSLFTDSKQTLGVLLEGRFNSLYTNRIHPFEWKSKEIQPARMAIFSDGNLLENQIDKGQPLELGYDKWTNNFYSNKQFLKNTIHYLIEDNRFLSLRAKEIKIALLDTAKTESELLYWRYFGLFAPLLILLILGLIFNGYRLKSYRQ
;
A
#
# COMPACT_ATOMS: atom_id res chain seq x y z
N ILE A 1 -14.41 5.06 26.73
CA ILE A 1 -12.96 4.90 26.94
C ILE A 1 -12.20 5.41 25.73
N LEU A 2 -12.41 4.88 24.51
CA LEU A 2 -11.69 5.27 23.28
C LEU A 2 -11.82 6.77 22.99
N ASP A 3 -13.03 7.32 23.10
CA ASP A 3 -13.31 8.73 22.91
C ASP A 3 -12.51 9.64 23.86
N GLN A 4 -12.50 9.29 25.16
CA GLN A 4 -11.70 10.04 26.16
C GLN A 4 -10.19 9.89 25.92
N TYR A 5 -9.72 8.69 25.58
CA TYR A 5 -8.31 8.46 25.27
C TYR A 5 -7.84 9.37 24.13
N THR A 6 -8.62 9.43 23.05
CA THR A 6 -8.32 10.29 21.88
C THR A 6 -8.32 11.77 22.27
N GLN A 7 -9.29 12.23 23.08
CA GLN A 7 -9.34 13.63 23.51
C GLN A 7 -8.21 14.04 24.45
N GLN A 8 -7.64 13.09 25.17
CA GLN A 8 -6.47 13.34 26.03
C GLN A 8 -5.14 13.30 25.26
N GLY A 9 -5.18 13.25 23.91
CA GLY A 9 -3.98 13.20 23.07
C GLY A 9 -3.45 11.80 22.82
N GLY A 10 -4.24 10.76 23.13
CA GLY A 10 -3.85 9.37 22.85
C GLY A 10 -3.84 9.08 21.36
N ASN A 11 -2.69 8.62 20.84
CA ASN A 11 -2.55 8.18 19.47
C ASN A 11 -3.01 6.73 19.32
N SER A 12 -3.65 6.40 18.19
CA SER A 12 -4.24 5.08 17.97
C SER A 12 -4.09 4.61 16.52
N MET A 13 -4.05 3.29 16.36
CA MET A 13 -4.10 2.63 15.06
C MET A 13 -5.25 1.62 15.08
N TYR A 14 -6.13 1.71 14.12
CA TYR A 14 -7.28 0.82 13.92
C TYR A 14 -7.08 0.01 12.65
N LEU A 15 -7.17 -1.30 12.78
CA LEU A 15 -7.21 -2.25 11.68
C LEU A 15 -8.54 -2.99 11.82
N ILE A 16 -9.45 -2.77 10.88
CA ILE A 16 -10.86 -3.12 11.05
C ILE A 16 -11.38 -3.78 9.79
N ASP A 17 -12.07 -4.89 9.95
CA ASP A 17 -12.85 -5.53 8.90
C ASP A 17 -14.33 -5.09 8.99
N PRO A 18 -14.77 -4.12 8.16
CA PRO A 18 -16.18 -3.71 8.13
C PRO A 18 -17.09 -4.80 7.55
N VAL A 19 -16.50 -5.70 6.78
CA VAL A 19 -17.16 -6.86 6.17
C VAL A 19 -16.52 -8.13 6.69
N HIS A 20 -17.35 -9.02 7.21
CA HIS A 20 -16.90 -10.33 7.64
C HIS A 20 -16.90 -11.31 6.46
N VAL A 21 -15.77 -11.96 6.23
CA VAL A 21 -15.60 -13.06 5.26
C VAL A 21 -15.01 -14.25 5.99
N GLN A 22 -15.74 -15.35 6.04
CA GLN A 22 -15.29 -16.56 6.73
C GLN A 22 -14.30 -17.33 5.85
N LYS A 23 -13.00 -17.09 6.05
CA LYS A 23 -11.91 -17.70 5.26
C LYS A 23 -11.90 -19.22 5.38
N ASP A 24 -12.16 -19.77 6.56
CA ASP A 24 -12.18 -21.23 6.79
C ASP A 24 -13.22 -21.93 5.90
N SER A 25 -14.39 -21.33 5.74
CA SER A 25 -15.42 -21.85 4.82
C SER A 25 -14.99 -21.73 3.36
N LEU A 26 -14.31 -20.65 3.00
CA LEU A 26 -13.79 -20.42 1.65
C LEU A 26 -12.73 -21.45 1.27
N TYR A 27 -11.85 -21.82 2.21
CA TYR A 27 -10.80 -22.82 1.98
C TYR A 27 -11.23 -24.26 2.28
N ALA A 28 -12.49 -24.47 2.73
CA ALA A 28 -13.08 -25.79 2.89
C ALA A 28 -13.46 -26.42 1.54
N LEU A 29 -13.92 -27.65 1.57
CA LEU A 29 -14.34 -28.43 0.38
C LEU A 29 -15.42 -27.72 -0.48
N SER A 30 -16.25 -26.87 0.14
CA SER A 30 -17.30 -26.13 -0.59
C SER A 30 -16.70 -25.03 -1.48
N GLY A 31 -15.52 -24.50 -1.14
CA GLY A 31 -14.88 -23.40 -1.87
C GLY A 31 -15.69 -22.10 -1.90
N THR A 32 -16.69 -21.95 -1.01
CA THR A 32 -17.62 -20.84 -1.02
C THR A 32 -17.83 -20.25 0.36
N THR A 33 -18.02 -18.93 0.42
CA THR A 33 -18.42 -18.22 1.63
C THR A 33 -19.33 -17.04 1.27
N VAL A 34 -20.09 -16.56 2.25
CA VAL A 34 -20.93 -15.37 2.11
C VAL A 34 -20.29 -14.24 2.89
N SER A 35 -20.15 -13.07 2.24
CA SER A 35 -19.75 -11.84 2.90
C SER A 35 -20.95 -11.16 3.54
N TYR A 36 -20.79 -10.63 4.75
CA TYR A 36 -21.82 -9.85 5.45
C TYR A 36 -21.21 -8.73 6.29
N GLY A 37 -22.02 -7.72 6.61
CA GLY A 37 -21.56 -6.59 7.39
C GLY A 37 -21.19 -6.97 8.81
N ASN A 38 -20.08 -6.44 9.30
CA ASN A 38 -19.64 -6.63 10.68
C ASN A 38 -20.21 -5.51 11.56
N ALA A 39 -21.07 -5.84 12.50
CA ALA A 39 -21.70 -4.88 13.42
C ALA A 39 -20.69 -4.55 14.56
N LEU A 40 -19.89 -3.51 14.35
CA LEU A 40 -18.84 -3.10 15.29
C LEU A 40 -19.32 -2.14 16.38
N GLU A 41 -20.54 -1.60 16.24
CA GLU A 41 -21.12 -0.57 17.16
C GLU A 41 -20.21 0.67 17.34
N LEU A 42 -19.35 0.98 16.37
CA LEU A 42 -18.41 2.09 16.38
C LEU A 42 -18.71 3.18 15.34
N ASP A 43 -19.75 3.01 14.55
CA ASP A 43 -20.07 3.90 13.42
C ASP A 43 -20.29 5.35 13.86
N ASP A 44 -21.04 5.57 14.96
CA ASP A 44 -21.26 6.90 15.55
C ASP A 44 -19.95 7.59 15.94
N LEU A 45 -19.01 6.81 16.53
CA LEU A 45 -17.70 7.31 16.95
C LEU A 45 -16.85 7.69 15.73
N PHE A 46 -16.80 6.82 14.73
CA PHE A 46 -16.03 7.05 13.50
C PHE A 46 -16.59 8.23 12.71
N PHE A 47 -17.90 8.32 12.61
CA PHE A 47 -18.56 9.47 11.98
C PHE A 47 -18.20 10.79 12.68
N LYS A 48 -18.19 10.80 14.02
CA LYS A 48 -17.79 11.97 14.81
C LYS A 48 -16.33 12.34 14.61
N PHE A 49 -15.44 11.36 14.47
CA PHE A 49 -14.04 11.57 14.18
C PHE A 49 -13.78 12.01 12.72
N GLY A 50 -14.73 11.79 11.82
CA GLY A 50 -14.71 12.32 10.46
C GLY A 50 -14.31 11.31 9.39
N PHE A 51 -14.65 10.04 9.60
CA PHE A 51 -14.54 8.99 8.59
C PHE A 51 -15.69 7.99 8.73
N ARG A 52 -15.90 7.22 7.69
CA ARG A 52 -16.87 6.12 7.64
C ARG A 52 -16.22 4.92 6.95
N LEU A 53 -16.32 3.74 7.54
CA LEU A 53 -16.01 2.47 6.92
C LEU A 53 -17.26 2.00 6.15
N ARG A 54 -17.10 1.76 4.85
CA ARG A 54 -18.23 1.26 4.05
C ARG A 54 -18.30 -0.26 4.19
N GLN A 55 -19.49 -0.80 4.33
CA GLN A 55 -19.73 -2.25 4.35
C GLN A 55 -19.82 -2.79 2.92
N GLU A 56 -18.72 -2.74 2.21
CA GLU A 56 -18.55 -3.18 0.82
C GLU A 56 -17.14 -3.73 0.65
N LEU A 57 -16.91 -4.55 -0.36
CA LEU A 57 -15.60 -5.13 -0.67
C LEU A 57 -14.95 -4.41 -1.86
N VAL A 58 -13.67 -4.16 -1.76
CA VAL A 58 -12.86 -3.65 -2.86
C VAL A 58 -12.20 -4.82 -3.60
N LYS A 59 -12.50 -4.95 -4.87
CA LYS A 59 -11.83 -5.83 -5.82
C LYS A 59 -10.88 -5.01 -6.66
N ASP A 60 -9.67 -5.52 -6.92
CA ASP A 60 -8.66 -4.81 -7.69
C ASP A 60 -8.01 -5.75 -8.72
N LEU A 61 -7.78 -5.27 -9.94
CA LEU A 61 -7.03 -6.04 -10.93
C LEU A 61 -5.56 -6.16 -10.54
N TYR A 62 -5.02 -5.15 -9.85
CA TYR A 62 -3.69 -5.22 -9.26
C TYR A 62 -3.79 -5.90 -7.90
N SER A 63 -3.71 -7.22 -7.90
CA SER A 63 -3.98 -8.06 -6.74
C SER A 63 -2.94 -9.16 -6.55
N ALA A 64 -2.75 -9.57 -5.31
CA ALA A 64 -1.96 -10.75 -4.99
C ALA A 64 -2.70 -12.01 -5.47
N PRO A 65 -1.97 -12.98 -6.02
CA PRO A 65 -2.58 -14.23 -6.48
C PRO A 65 -3.00 -15.11 -5.29
N ILE A 66 -3.98 -15.97 -5.52
CA ILE A 66 -4.31 -17.12 -4.68
C ILE A 66 -3.76 -18.38 -5.36
N VAL A 67 -3.23 -19.31 -4.56
CA VAL A 67 -2.71 -20.58 -5.08
C VAL A 67 -3.75 -21.66 -4.88
N LEU A 68 -4.17 -22.28 -5.96
CA LEU A 68 -5.17 -23.34 -5.97
C LEU A 68 -4.54 -24.65 -6.46
N ALA A 69 -4.91 -25.76 -5.81
CA ALA A 69 -4.55 -27.09 -6.27
C ALA A 69 -5.43 -27.48 -7.46
N GLN A 70 -4.81 -27.79 -8.60
CA GLN A 70 -5.49 -28.33 -9.78
C GLN A 70 -4.96 -29.70 -10.13
N GLY A 71 -5.84 -30.60 -10.56
CA GLY A 71 -5.51 -31.96 -10.98
C GLY A 71 -6.26 -33.04 -10.20
N GLN A 72 -6.03 -34.29 -10.57
CA GLN A 72 -6.57 -35.45 -9.88
C GLN A 72 -5.65 -35.89 -8.71
N GLN A 73 -6.15 -36.63 -7.76
CA GLN A 73 -5.55 -36.96 -6.45
C GLN A 73 -4.04 -37.26 -6.42
N ASN A 74 -3.45 -37.75 -7.51
CA ASN A 74 -2.00 -38.07 -7.55
C ASN A 74 -1.16 -37.15 -8.44
N THR A 75 -1.78 -36.15 -9.12
CA THR A 75 -1.10 -35.22 -10.04
C THR A 75 -1.47 -33.77 -9.79
N SER A 76 -1.85 -33.43 -8.56
CA SER A 76 -2.22 -32.06 -8.20
C SER A 76 -1.04 -31.13 -8.35
N GLN A 77 -1.23 -30.06 -9.11
CA GLN A 77 -0.29 -28.94 -9.24
C GLN A 77 -0.86 -27.72 -8.54
N TYR A 78 0.00 -26.98 -7.85
CA TYR A 78 -0.36 -25.72 -7.21
C TYR A 78 -0.08 -24.58 -8.17
N LEU A 79 -1.15 -23.93 -8.66
CA LEU A 79 -1.05 -22.84 -9.65
C LEU A 79 -1.55 -21.53 -9.05
N PRO A 80 -0.82 -20.42 -9.27
CA PRO A 80 -1.25 -19.10 -8.84
C PRO A 80 -2.27 -18.52 -9.82
N TYR A 81 -3.38 -18.00 -9.27
CA TYR A 81 -4.44 -17.31 -10.00
C TYR A 81 -4.63 -15.88 -9.46
N PRO A 82 -4.82 -14.86 -10.32
CA PRO A 82 -5.17 -13.53 -9.87
C PRO A 82 -6.42 -13.56 -8.99
N TRP A 83 -6.35 -12.92 -7.81
CA TRP A 83 -7.46 -12.90 -6.86
C TRP A 83 -7.85 -11.47 -6.50
N PRO A 84 -8.84 -10.88 -7.19
CA PRO A 84 -9.18 -9.47 -7.02
C PRO A 84 -9.55 -9.04 -5.59
N TYR A 85 -9.93 -9.96 -4.72
CA TYR A 85 -10.20 -9.69 -3.30
C TYR A 85 -8.93 -9.48 -2.45
N ASN A 86 -7.75 -9.65 -3.04
CA ASN A 86 -6.45 -9.41 -2.41
C ASN A 86 -5.74 -8.20 -3.02
N PRO A 87 -6.26 -6.97 -2.91
CA PRO A 87 -5.65 -5.80 -3.53
C PRO A 87 -4.22 -5.57 -3.06
N LEU A 88 -3.33 -5.28 -4.00
CA LEU A 88 -1.98 -4.78 -3.75
C LEU A 88 -2.02 -3.26 -3.78
N ALA A 89 -2.24 -2.67 -2.62
CA ALA A 89 -2.47 -1.25 -2.49
C ALA A 89 -1.17 -0.44 -2.54
N ALA A 90 -1.24 0.75 -3.14
CA ALA A 90 -0.11 1.66 -3.27
C ALA A 90 -0.10 2.68 -2.12
N PRO A 91 0.96 2.70 -1.28
CA PRO A 91 1.14 3.73 -0.27
C PRO A 91 1.37 5.11 -0.89
N ASN A 92 0.97 6.15 -0.16
CA ASN A 92 1.24 7.54 -0.53
C ASN A 92 2.73 7.84 -0.33
N GLN A 93 3.47 7.94 -1.43
CA GLN A 93 4.94 8.15 -1.42
C GLN A 93 5.35 9.53 -0.91
N ASP A 94 4.45 10.53 -0.96
CA ASP A 94 4.70 11.88 -0.46
C ASP A 94 4.59 11.98 1.07
N HIS A 95 4.06 10.95 1.72
CA HIS A 95 3.92 10.90 3.18
C HIS A 95 5.01 10.02 3.81
N PRO A 96 5.62 10.42 4.95
CA PRO A 96 6.70 9.65 5.59
C PRO A 96 6.37 8.18 5.90
N ILE A 97 5.10 7.86 6.14
CA ILE A 97 4.63 6.49 6.36
C ILE A 97 4.78 5.63 5.10
N GLY A 98 4.44 6.19 3.94
CA GLY A 98 4.43 5.47 2.67
C GLY A 98 5.70 5.63 1.84
N SER A 99 6.57 6.58 2.19
CA SER A 99 7.79 6.86 1.44
C SER A 99 8.73 5.64 1.41
N ALA A 100 9.22 5.30 0.22
CA ALA A 100 10.07 4.13 -0.05
C ALA A 100 9.45 2.79 0.39
N VAL A 101 8.11 2.72 0.48
CA VAL A 101 7.36 1.50 0.77
C VAL A 101 6.75 0.98 -0.53
N GLY A 102 6.97 -0.30 -0.83
CA GLY A 102 6.35 -0.99 -1.96
C GLY A 102 4.87 -1.29 -1.75
N SER A 103 4.31 -2.14 -2.60
CA SER A 103 2.90 -2.55 -2.50
C SER A 103 2.61 -3.28 -1.19
N VAL A 104 1.49 -2.95 -0.58
CA VAL A 104 0.98 -3.54 0.66
C VAL A 104 -0.18 -4.46 0.32
N HIS A 105 -0.13 -5.68 0.80
CA HIS A 105 -1.13 -6.70 0.57
C HIS A 105 -2.30 -6.53 1.54
N PHE A 106 -3.49 -6.36 0.99
CA PHE A 106 -4.76 -6.34 1.69
C PHE A 106 -5.57 -7.60 1.36
N GLN A 107 -6.50 -7.98 2.25
CA GLN A 107 -7.41 -9.12 2.05
C GLN A 107 -8.83 -8.69 2.39
N PHE A 108 -9.75 -8.78 1.43
CA PHE A 108 -11.16 -8.41 1.62
C PHE A 108 -11.36 -7.00 2.17
N ALA A 109 -10.52 -6.07 1.73
CA ALA A 109 -10.54 -4.68 2.19
C ALA A 109 -11.85 -3.97 1.82
N SER A 110 -12.20 -2.97 2.61
CA SER A 110 -13.38 -2.12 2.40
C SER A 110 -12.99 -0.66 2.10
N PRO A 111 -13.82 0.11 1.38
CA PRO A 111 -13.52 1.52 1.14
C PRO A 111 -13.72 2.36 2.41
N ILE A 112 -12.89 3.39 2.58
CA ILE A 112 -13.00 4.40 3.64
C ILE A 112 -13.44 5.73 3.03
N ASP A 113 -14.56 6.27 3.49
CA ASP A 113 -14.97 7.63 3.18
C ASP A 113 -14.45 8.61 4.22
N THR A 114 -13.95 9.77 3.78
CA THR A 114 -13.58 10.87 4.67
C THR A 114 -14.68 11.92 4.71
N LEU A 115 -15.05 12.37 5.90
CA LEU A 115 -16.13 13.32 6.13
C LEU A 115 -15.57 14.71 6.45
N LYS A 116 -16.24 15.77 6.03
CA LYS A 116 -15.81 17.16 6.30
C LYS A 116 -15.92 17.49 7.78
N ASN A 117 -14.82 17.77 8.45
CA ASN A 117 -14.74 18.33 9.79
C ASN A 117 -13.41 19.09 9.96
N LYS A 118 -13.09 19.54 11.18
CA LYS A 118 -11.86 20.33 11.46
C LYS A 118 -10.58 19.47 11.57
N VAL A 119 -10.70 18.15 11.58
CA VAL A 119 -9.57 17.23 11.67
C VAL A 119 -8.91 17.11 10.30
N LYS A 120 -7.59 17.22 10.23
CA LYS A 120 -6.84 17.01 9.00
C LYS A 120 -6.88 15.53 8.62
N LYS A 121 -7.09 15.24 7.36
CA LYS A 121 -7.14 13.89 6.81
C LYS A 121 -6.11 13.73 5.71
N THR A 122 -5.30 12.71 5.81
CA THR A 122 -4.31 12.34 4.80
C THR A 122 -4.54 10.91 4.37
N VAL A 123 -4.76 10.70 3.09
CA VAL A 123 -4.86 9.35 2.54
C VAL A 123 -3.48 8.72 2.56
N LEU A 124 -3.35 7.57 3.26
CA LEU A 124 -2.09 6.85 3.41
C LEU A 124 -1.89 5.79 2.34
N ILE A 125 -3.00 5.13 1.93
CA ILE A 125 -2.93 4.00 1.02
C ILE A 125 -4.23 3.85 0.24
N GLN A 126 -4.12 3.51 -1.03
CA GLN A 126 -5.26 3.36 -1.96
C GLN A 126 -5.11 2.12 -2.83
N SER A 127 -6.25 1.62 -3.33
CA SER A 127 -6.28 0.65 -4.42
C SER A 127 -5.74 1.23 -5.73
N SER A 128 -5.61 0.39 -6.76
CA SER A 128 -5.32 0.87 -8.10
C SER A 128 -6.51 1.63 -8.72
N SER A 129 -6.30 2.22 -9.89
CA SER A 129 -7.38 2.84 -10.66
C SER A 129 -8.31 1.82 -11.33
N LEU A 130 -7.90 0.56 -11.36
CA LEU A 130 -8.66 -0.55 -11.93
C LEU A 130 -9.31 -1.36 -10.81
N SER A 131 -10.09 -0.69 -9.98
CA SER A 131 -10.84 -1.30 -8.88
C SER A 131 -12.33 -1.41 -9.21
N LYS A 132 -13.00 -2.27 -8.44
CA LYS A 132 -14.45 -2.48 -8.44
C LYS A 132 -14.94 -2.63 -7.02
N ILE A 133 -16.03 -1.93 -6.70
CA ILE A 133 -16.73 -2.09 -5.41
C ILE A 133 -17.79 -3.18 -5.56
N GLU A 134 -17.83 -4.08 -4.60
CA GLU A 134 -18.83 -5.13 -4.51
C GLU A 134 -19.67 -4.95 -3.24
N GLY A 135 -20.98 -4.80 -3.43
CA GLY A 135 -21.94 -4.70 -2.33
C GLY A 135 -22.09 -6.04 -1.58
N ILE A 136 -22.54 -5.95 -0.33
CA ILE A 136 -22.85 -7.09 0.50
C ILE A 136 -24.36 -7.20 0.77
N PRO A 137 -24.88 -8.40 1.05
CA PRO A 137 -24.20 -9.70 1.07
C PRO A 137 -23.84 -10.18 -0.34
N SER A 138 -22.65 -10.79 -0.48
CA SER A 138 -22.23 -11.41 -1.74
C SER A 138 -21.69 -12.83 -1.52
N LEU A 139 -21.89 -13.70 -2.50
CA LEU A 139 -21.34 -15.05 -2.51
C LEU A 139 -19.95 -15.03 -3.13
N ILE A 140 -18.93 -15.37 -2.36
CA ILE A 140 -17.55 -15.48 -2.81
C ILE A 140 -17.25 -16.94 -3.08
N ASN A 141 -16.74 -17.24 -4.29
CA ASN A 141 -16.44 -18.60 -4.71
C ASN A 141 -15.00 -18.69 -5.22
N LEU A 142 -14.20 -19.63 -4.71
CA LEU A 142 -12.82 -19.86 -5.14
C LEU A 142 -12.73 -20.23 -6.63
N SER A 143 -13.72 -20.91 -7.18
CA SER A 143 -13.71 -21.25 -8.61
C SER A 143 -13.70 -20.02 -9.51
N SER A 144 -14.19 -18.87 -9.03
CA SER A 144 -14.13 -17.61 -9.79
C SER A 144 -12.70 -17.12 -10.05
N ALA A 145 -11.71 -17.59 -9.29
CA ALA A 145 -10.31 -17.26 -9.54
C ALA A 145 -9.78 -17.85 -10.84
N THR A 146 -10.38 -18.96 -11.31
CA THR A 146 -10.00 -19.61 -12.57
C THR A 146 -10.75 -19.06 -13.80
N GLU A 147 -11.76 -18.21 -13.57
CA GLU A 147 -12.53 -17.59 -14.62
C GLU A 147 -11.77 -16.39 -15.23
N PRO A 148 -11.92 -16.16 -16.54
CA PRO A 148 -11.32 -14.96 -17.16
C PRO A 148 -11.86 -13.67 -16.56
N ILE A 149 -10.98 -12.87 -15.98
CA ILE A 149 -11.34 -11.57 -15.45
C ILE A 149 -11.69 -10.62 -16.60
N LYS A 150 -12.80 -9.90 -16.50
CA LYS A 150 -13.22 -8.87 -17.45
C LYS A 150 -12.76 -7.49 -16.97
N PRO A 151 -11.67 -6.90 -17.50
CA PRO A 151 -11.14 -5.62 -17.01
C PRO A 151 -12.14 -4.46 -17.13
N SER A 152 -13.06 -4.52 -18.09
CA SER A 152 -14.10 -3.49 -18.30
C SER A 152 -15.09 -3.34 -17.14
N LEU A 153 -15.11 -4.28 -16.19
CA LEU A 153 -15.95 -4.19 -15.00
C LEU A 153 -15.26 -3.46 -13.81
N PHE A 154 -13.98 -3.10 -13.95
CA PHE A 154 -13.18 -2.45 -12.91
C PHE A 154 -13.02 -0.97 -13.19
N THR A 155 -14.07 -0.19 -12.93
CA THR A 155 -14.20 1.23 -13.32
C THR A 155 -14.37 2.20 -12.14
N ASP A 156 -14.37 1.70 -10.88
CA ASP A 156 -14.70 2.51 -9.71
C ASP A 156 -13.55 3.39 -9.20
N SER A 157 -12.45 3.46 -9.97
CA SER A 157 -11.28 4.28 -9.66
C SER A 157 -10.60 3.90 -8.33
N LYS A 158 -9.67 4.72 -7.87
CA LYS A 158 -8.92 4.47 -6.63
C LYS A 158 -9.83 4.53 -5.40
N GLN A 159 -9.81 3.49 -4.59
CA GLN A 159 -10.51 3.42 -3.31
C GLN A 159 -9.53 3.66 -2.16
N THR A 160 -9.91 4.46 -1.19
CA THR A 160 -9.09 4.69 0.01
C THR A 160 -9.23 3.49 0.95
N LEU A 161 -8.10 2.85 1.28
CA LEU A 161 -8.02 1.69 2.17
C LEU A 161 -7.35 2.02 3.50
N GLY A 162 -6.70 3.18 3.59
CA GLY A 162 -6.10 3.65 4.83
C GLY A 162 -5.99 5.16 4.87
N VAL A 163 -6.30 5.74 6.03
CA VAL A 163 -6.31 7.19 6.26
C VAL A 163 -5.68 7.53 7.60
N LEU A 164 -4.97 8.66 7.63
CA LEU A 164 -4.45 9.27 8.85
C LEU A 164 -5.31 10.50 9.17
N LEU A 165 -5.77 10.57 10.40
CA LEU A 165 -6.47 11.73 10.96
C LEU A 165 -5.57 12.40 12.00
N GLU A 166 -5.42 13.72 11.92
CA GLU A 166 -4.58 14.49 12.82
C GLU A 166 -5.30 15.75 13.29
N GLY A 167 -5.34 15.98 14.58
CA GLY A 167 -5.95 17.19 15.14
C GLY A 167 -6.62 16.99 16.48
N ARG A 168 -7.53 17.90 16.80
CA ARG A 168 -8.34 17.86 18.02
C ARG A 168 -9.69 17.24 17.71
N PHE A 169 -10.00 16.12 18.34
CA PHE A 169 -11.22 15.34 18.08
C PHE A 169 -12.32 15.77 19.06
N ASN A 170 -13.51 16.07 18.52
CA ASN A 170 -14.68 16.36 19.35
C ASN A 170 -15.26 15.06 19.91
N SER A 171 -15.67 15.09 21.19
CA SER A 171 -16.30 13.94 21.83
C SER A 171 -17.61 13.52 21.14
N LEU A 172 -17.82 12.21 21.08
CA LEU A 172 -19.12 11.62 20.74
C LEU A 172 -20.20 12.08 21.75
N TYR A 173 -19.82 12.30 23.01
CA TYR A 173 -20.71 12.65 24.10
C TYR A 173 -20.89 14.17 24.26
N THR A 174 -20.38 15.00 23.34
CA THR A 174 -20.72 16.44 23.33
C THR A 174 -22.22 16.60 23.23
N ASN A 175 -22.86 17.14 24.27
CA ASN A 175 -24.33 17.30 24.40
C ASN A 175 -25.11 15.97 24.57
N ARG A 176 -24.47 14.89 25.01
CA ARG A 176 -25.12 13.63 25.39
C ARG A 176 -24.82 13.31 26.87
N ILE A 177 -25.65 12.47 27.49
CA ILE A 177 -25.41 11.99 28.85
C ILE A 177 -24.18 11.08 28.82
N HIS A 178 -23.22 11.34 29.72
CA HIS A 178 -22.02 10.52 29.85
C HIS A 178 -22.32 9.24 30.62
N PRO A 179 -21.90 8.06 30.13
CA PRO A 179 -22.12 6.79 30.83
C PRO A 179 -21.20 6.59 32.05
N PHE A 180 -20.22 7.48 32.26
CA PHE A 180 -19.26 7.49 33.37
C PHE A 180 -18.79 8.91 33.66
N GLU A 181 -18.09 9.12 34.77
CA GLU A 181 -17.55 10.43 35.13
C GLU A 181 -16.61 10.96 34.03
N TRP A 182 -17.00 12.08 33.48
CA TRP A 182 -16.21 12.77 32.45
C TRP A 182 -15.18 13.65 33.12
N LYS A 183 -13.92 13.27 33.03
CA LYS A 183 -12.80 14.15 33.44
C LYS A 183 -12.60 15.18 32.32
N SER A 184 -13.31 16.31 32.40
CA SER A 184 -13.11 17.42 31.48
C SER A 184 -11.68 17.94 31.60
N LYS A 185 -10.85 17.57 30.65
CA LYS A 185 -9.55 18.16 30.41
C LYS A 185 -9.60 18.89 29.06
N GLU A 186 -8.73 19.84 28.90
CA GLU A 186 -8.53 20.49 27.61
C GLU A 186 -8.25 19.45 26.53
N ILE A 187 -8.97 19.57 25.38
CA ILE A 187 -8.83 18.63 24.27
C ILE A 187 -7.42 18.78 23.69
N GLN A 188 -6.64 17.71 23.75
CA GLN A 188 -5.31 17.65 23.18
C GLN A 188 -5.33 17.14 21.73
N PRO A 189 -4.36 17.55 20.89
CA PRO A 189 -4.24 16.99 19.56
C PRO A 189 -3.82 15.51 19.64
N ALA A 190 -4.44 14.68 18.79
CA ALA A 190 -4.13 13.27 18.69
C ALA A 190 -3.94 12.87 17.21
N ARG A 191 -3.32 11.72 16.97
CA ARG A 191 -3.15 11.10 15.67
C ARG A 191 -3.85 9.74 15.66
N MET A 192 -4.53 9.46 14.56
CA MET A 192 -5.27 8.22 14.38
C MET A 192 -5.05 7.68 12.97
N ALA A 193 -4.48 6.49 12.86
CA ALA A 193 -4.36 5.78 11.59
C ALA A 193 -5.44 4.71 11.52
N ILE A 194 -6.18 4.65 10.41
CA ILE A 194 -7.27 3.70 10.19
C ILE A 194 -7.02 2.95 8.90
N PHE A 195 -7.13 1.62 8.96
CA PHE A 195 -7.03 0.71 7.83
C PHE A 195 -8.25 -0.21 7.80
N SER A 196 -8.80 -0.41 6.62
CA SER A 196 -10.03 -1.19 6.41
C SER A 196 -9.77 -2.67 6.15
N ASP A 197 -8.79 -3.22 6.85
CA ASP A 197 -8.42 -4.64 6.81
C ASP A 197 -7.70 -5.01 8.11
N GLY A 198 -8.27 -5.92 8.87
CA GLY A 198 -7.68 -6.48 10.11
C GLY A 198 -6.53 -7.43 9.82
N ASN A 199 -6.51 -8.04 8.64
CA ASN A 199 -5.51 -9.04 8.25
C ASN A 199 -4.15 -8.44 7.91
N LEU A 200 -4.02 -7.11 7.82
CA LEU A 200 -2.73 -6.45 7.58
C LEU A 200 -1.62 -6.84 8.57
N LEU A 201 -1.98 -7.25 9.80
CA LEU A 201 -1.07 -7.74 10.84
C LEU A 201 -1.03 -9.28 10.93
N GLU A 202 -1.73 -9.99 10.06
CA GLU A 202 -1.77 -11.45 10.09
C GLU A 202 -0.49 -12.04 9.48
N ASN A 203 0.19 -12.89 10.26
CA ASN A 203 1.32 -13.67 9.79
C ASN A 203 0.83 -15.02 9.26
N GLN A 204 1.33 -15.46 8.11
CA GLN A 204 1.17 -16.84 7.72
C GLN A 204 1.95 -17.76 8.66
N ILE A 205 1.45 -18.98 8.84
CA ILE A 205 2.09 -19.99 9.70
C ILE A 205 2.64 -21.10 8.81
N ASP A 206 3.87 -21.53 9.09
CA ASP A 206 4.45 -22.73 8.51
C ASP A 206 5.02 -23.62 9.61
N LYS A 207 4.61 -24.91 9.61
CA LYS A 207 5.03 -25.90 10.61
C LYS A 207 4.92 -25.40 12.06
N GLY A 208 3.86 -24.63 12.36
CA GLY A 208 3.59 -24.08 13.69
C GLY A 208 4.42 -22.84 14.06
N GLN A 209 5.22 -22.31 13.14
CA GLN A 209 6.00 -21.08 13.34
C GLN A 209 5.42 -19.92 12.51
N PRO A 210 5.29 -18.72 13.09
CA PRO A 210 4.88 -17.56 12.33
C PRO A 210 5.99 -17.13 11.34
N LEU A 211 5.59 -16.91 10.10
CA LEU A 211 6.44 -16.38 9.06
C LEU A 211 6.56 -14.85 9.19
N GLU A 212 7.49 -14.26 8.46
CA GLU A 212 7.63 -12.82 8.45
C GLU A 212 6.38 -12.13 7.90
N LEU A 213 5.96 -11.04 8.53
CA LEU A 213 4.78 -10.27 8.11
C LEU A 213 4.95 -9.74 6.68
N GLY A 214 3.98 -10.04 5.83
CA GLY A 214 4.00 -9.72 4.41
C GLY A 214 4.66 -10.78 3.53
N TYR A 215 5.20 -11.86 4.09
CA TYR A 215 5.70 -12.98 3.29
C TYR A 215 4.56 -13.94 2.94
N ASP A 216 4.43 -14.24 1.65
CA ASP A 216 3.50 -15.26 1.15
C ASP A 216 4.27 -16.54 0.75
N LYS A 217 4.10 -17.58 1.56
CA LYS A 217 4.79 -18.87 1.39
C LYS A 217 4.42 -19.63 0.12
N TRP A 218 3.23 -19.36 -0.43
CA TRP A 218 2.74 -20.09 -1.60
C TRP A 218 3.34 -19.56 -2.90
N THR A 219 3.56 -18.25 -2.97
CA THR A 219 4.12 -17.58 -4.14
C THR A 219 5.58 -17.17 -3.94
N ASN A 220 6.11 -17.32 -2.72
CA ASN A 220 7.43 -16.85 -2.31
C ASN A 220 7.64 -15.34 -2.54
N ASN A 221 6.55 -14.56 -2.43
CA ASN A 221 6.58 -13.11 -2.56
C ASN A 221 6.69 -12.42 -1.21
N PHE A 222 7.35 -11.27 -1.18
CA PHE A 222 7.39 -10.36 -0.04
C PHE A 222 6.62 -9.08 -0.36
N TYR A 223 5.60 -8.79 0.43
CA TYR A 223 4.86 -7.54 0.39
C TYR A 223 5.35 -6.59 1.50
N SER A 224 5.12 -5.30 1.33
CA SER A 224 5.67 -4.27 2.23
C SER A 224 4.84 -4.05 3.50
N ASN A 225 3.98 -4.98 3.90
CA ASN A 225 3.11 -4.86 5.08
C ASN A 225 3.90 -4.53 6.35
N LYS A 226 4.97 -5.28 6.63
CA LYS A 226 5.84 -5.06 7.81
C LYS A 226 6.42 -3.65 7.84
N GLN A 227 6.98 -3.20 6.71
CA GLN A 227 7.61 -1.89 6.63
C GLN A 227 6.58 -0.77 6.78
N PHE A 228 5.42 -0.90 6.11
CA PHE A 228 4.34 0.08 6.17
C PHE A 228 3.78 0.25 7.58
N LEU A 229 3.46 -0.85 8.24
CA LEU A 229 2.93 -0.83 9.61
C LEU A 229 3.95 -0.34 10.63
N LYS A 230 5.21 -0.75 10.49
CA LYS A 230 6.31 -0.24 11.31
C LYS A 230 6.46 1.29 11.18
N ASN A 231 6.44 1.81 9.95
CA ASN A 231 6.48 3.26 9.73
C ASN A 231 5.26 3.96 10.34
N THR A 232 4.07 3.36 10.23
CA THR A 232 2.84 3.90 10.85
C THR A 232 2.96 3.99 12.36
N ILE A 233 3.44 2.93 13.02
CA ILE A 233 3.64 2.90 14.48
C ILE A 233 4.66 3.97 14.90
N HIS A 234 5.79 4.06 14.21
CA HIS A 234 6.80 5.08 14.49
C HIS A 234 6.24 6.49 14.33
N TYR A 235 5.44 6.73 13.28
CA TYR A 235 4.80 8.03 13.06
C TYR A 235 3.81 8.40 14.18
N LEU A 236 3.10 7.42 14.73
CA LEU A 236 2.15 7.64 15.83
C LEU A 236 2.85 7.86 17.18
N ILE A 237 4.01 7.24 17.42
CA ILE A 237 4.71 7.27 18.71
C ILE A 237 5.74 8.40 18.77
N GLU A 238 6.47 8.64 17.67
CA GLU A 238 7.65 9.50 17.65
C GLU A 238 7.37 10.89 17.09
N ASP A 239 8.21 11.84 17.47
CA ASP A 239 8.32 13.14 16.79
C ASP A 239 8.89 12.91 15.39
N ASN A 240 8.20 13.40 14.36
CA ASN A 240 8.39 13.10 12.92
C ASN A 240 9.80 13.32 12.34
N ARG A 241 10.76 13.80 13.16
CA ARG A 241 12.11 14.18 12.71
C ARG A 241 12.91 13.00 12.16
N PHE A 242 12.79 11.81 12.75
CA PHE A 242 13.53 10.61 12.32
C PHE A 242 12.93 9.95 11.06
N LEU A 243 11.61 10.00 10.89
CA LEU A 243 10.97 9.45 9.69
C LEU A 243 11.31 10.24 8.43
N SER A 244 11.42 11.58 8.54
CA SER A 244 11.83 12.42 7.41
C SER A 244 13.27 12.17 6.96
N LEU A 245 14.15 11.73 7.85
CA LEU A 245 15.52 11.33 7.50
C LEU A 245 15.56 10.00 6.77
N ARG A 246 14.70 9.04 7.14
CA ARG A 246 14.56 7.74 6.45
C ARG A 246 13.85 7.87 5.10
N ALA A 247 12.94 8.82 4.96
CA ALA A 247 12.23 9.13 3.72
C ALA A 247 13.14 9.78 2.65
N LYS A 248 14.40 10.06 2.96
CA LYS A 248 15.37 10.55 2.00
C LYS A 248 15.75 9.43 1.06
N GLU A 249 14.98 9.29 0.00
CA GLU A 249 15.25 8.36 -1.08
C GLU A 249 16.61 8.74 -1.71
N ILE A 250 17.61 7.89 -1.53
CA ILE A 250 18.85 8.00 -2.31
C ILE A 250 18.49 7.52 -3.71
N LYS A 251 18.14 8.45 -4.60
CA LYS A 251 17.99 8.13 -6.03
C LYS A 251 19.34 7.66 -6.55
N ILE A 252 19.57 6.36 -6.49
CA ILE A 252 20.68 5.75 -7.22
C ILE A 252 20.31 5.89 -8.69
N ALA A 253 21.05 6.71 -9.41
CA ALA A 253 20.91 6.81 -10.86
C ALA A 253 21.29 5.46 -11.47
N LEU A 254 20.31 4.59 -11.63
CA LEU A 254 20.50 3.34 -12.35
C LEU A 254 20.64 3.67 -13.85
N LEU A 255 21.56 2.98 -14.50
CA LEU A 255 21.74 3.09 -15.94
C LEU A 255 20.45 2.62 -16.63
N ASP A 256 19.87 3.45 -17.49
CA ASP A 256 18.74 3.05 -18.32
C ASP A 256 19.20 2.02 -19.33
N THR A 257 18.95 0.75 -19.04
CA THR A 257 19.38 -0.39 -19.86
C THR A 257 18.79 -0.34 -21.26
N ALA A 258 17.52 0.07 -21.41
CA ALA A 258 16.85 0.18 -22.71
C ALA A 258 17.50 1.28 -23.56
N LYS A 259 17.84 2.43 -22.97
CA LYS A 259 18.55 3.51 -23.65
C LYS A 259 20.00 3.12 -23.97
N THR A 260 20.65 2.42 -23.05
CA THR A 260 22.02 1.93 -23.27
C THR A 260 22.08 0.95 -24.42
N GLU A 261 21.14 0.02 -24.54
CA GLU A 261 21.08 -0.93 -25.66
C GLU A 261 20.80 -0.24 -27.00
N SER A 262 19.88 0.72 -27.05
CA SER A 262 19.56 1.45 -28.27
C SER A 262 20.68 2.36 -28.78
N GLU A 263 21.49 2.92 -27.86
CA GLU A 263 22.59 3.85 -28.19
C GLU A 263 23.98 3.19 -28.15
N LEU A 264 24.06 1.87 -27.90
CA LEU A 264 25.32 1.15 -27.69
C LEU A 264 26.32 1.33 -28.85
N LEU A 265 25.87 1.26 -30.09
CA LEU A 265 26.68 1.47 -31.27
C LEU A 265 27.21 2.90 -31.36
N TYR A 266 26.38 3.88 -31.07
CA TYR A 266 26.78 5.29 -31.08
C TYR A 266 27.89 5.57 -30.07
N TRP A 267 27.73 5.16 -28.84
CA TRP A 267 28.71 5.37 -27.77
C TRP A 267 30.01 4.58 -28.00
N ARG A 268 29.91 3.40 -28.61
CA ARG A 268 31.07 2.59 -28.98
C ARG A 268 31.92 3.26 -30.04
N TYR A 269 31.30 3.79 -31.11
CA TYR A 269 32.02 4.53 -32.16
C TYR A 269 32.52 5.89 -31.66
N PHE A 270 31.74 6.59 -30.87
CA PHE A 270 32.16 7.85 -30.27
C PHE A 270 33.42 7.67 -29.40
N GLY A 271 33.43 6.65 -28.52
CA GLY A 271 34.58 6.36 -27.68
C GLY A 271 35.84 5.96 -28.47
N LEU A 272 35.68 5.37 -29.66
CA LEU A 272 36.80 4.99 -30.52
C LEU A 272 37.34 6.18 -31.35
N PHE A 273 36.45 6.94 -31.96
CA PHE A 273 36.84 7.99 -32.93
C PHE A 273 37.12 9.35 -32.27
N ALA A 274 36.49 9.69 -31.16
CA ALA A 274 36.70 10.99 -30.50
C ALA A 274 38.16 11.21 -30.04
N PRO A 275 38.86 10.26 -29.40
CA PRO A 275 40.27 10.42 -29.05
C PRO A 275 41.19 10.59 -30.28
N LEU A 276 40.92 9.83 -31.36
CA LEU A 276 41.69 9.90 -32.60
C LEU A 276 41.53 11.27 -33.28
N LEU A 277 40.31 11.79 -33.29
CA LEU A 277 40.00 13.12 -33.85
C LEU A 277 40.68 14.23 -33.07
N ILE A 278 40.70 14.14 -31.73
CA ILE A 278 41.41 15.08 -30.85
C ILE A 278 42.93 15.08 -31.16
N LEU A 279 43.52 13.87 -31.27
CA LEU A 279 44.95 13.74 -31.62
C LEU A 279 45.27 14.34 -32.99
N LEU A 280 44.41 14.09 -33.98
CA LEU A 280 44.55 14.64 -35.33
C LEU A 280 44.50 16.18 -35.30
N ILE A 281 43.54 16.80 -34.58
CA ILE A 281 43.43 18.26 -34.45
C ILE A 281 44.67 18.81 -33.74
N LEU A 282 45.13 18.21 -32.67
CA LEU A 282 46.33 18.65 -31.96
C LEU A 282 47.57 18.53 -32.85
N GLY A 283 47.69 17.47 -33.65
CA GLY A 283 48.78 17.28 -34.64
C GLY A 283 48.76 18.35 -35.71
N LEU A 284 47.60 18.72 -36.24
CA LEU A 284 47.45 19.78 -37.24
C LEU A 284 47.83 21.14 -36.64
N ILE A 285 47.36 21.43 -35.43
CA ILE A 285 47.71 22.68 -34.72
C ILE A 285 49.23 22.75 -34.49
N PHE A 286 49.81 21.65 -33.96
CA PHE A 286 51.25 21.59 -33.73
C PHE A 286 52.04 21.75 -35.01
N ASN A 287 51.66 21.09 -36.10
CA ASN A 287 52.31 21.25 -37.40
C ASN A 287 52.17 22.67 -37.98
N GLY A 288 51.01 23.29 -37.81
CA GLY A 288 50.80 24.70 -38.15
C GLY A 288 51.71 25.64 -37.38
N TYR A 289 51.84 25.47 -36.08
CA TYR A 289 52.79 26.23 -35.25
C TYR A 289 54.25 25.98 -35.69
N ARG A 290 54.64 24.75 -35.94
CA ARG A 290 55.98 24.39 -36.39
C ARG A 290 56.32 25.06 -37.73
N LEU A 291 55.45 24.94 -38.74
CA LEU A 291 55.66 25.58 -40.05
C LEU A 291 55.77 27.09 -39.93
N LYS A 292 55.06 27.75 -39.04
CA LYS A 292 55.14 29.22 -38.83
C LYS A 292 56.43 29.61 -38.14
N SER A 293 56.96 28.78 -37.22
CA SER A 293 58.23 29.02 -36.53
C SER A 293 59.45 28.78 -37.39
N TYR A 294 59.39 27.94 -38.44
CA TYR A 294 60.53 27.69 -39.37
C TYR A 294 60.50 28.60 -40.61
N ARG A 295 59.48 29.47 -40.75
CA ARG A 295 59.38 30.49 -41.83
C ARG A 295 59.88 31.84 -41.41
N GLN A 296 60.37 32.03 -40.23
CA GLN A 296 61.14 33.14 -39.72
C GLN A 296 62.62 32.75 -39.69
#